data_d5f05bc02d6d38550c8ed4dfecfae26a
#
_entry.id   d5f05bc02d6d38550c8ed4dfecfae26a
#
_cell.length_a   1.000
_cell.length_b   1.000
_cell.length_c   1.000
_cell.angle_alpha   90.00
_cell.angle_beta   90.00
_cell.angle_gamma   90.00
#
_symmetry.space_group_name_H-M   'P 1'
#
loop_
_entity.id
_entity.type
_entity.pdbx_description
1 polymer ?
#
loop_
_entity_poly.entity_id
_entity_poly.type
_entity_poly.pdbx_seq_one_letter_code
_entity_poly.pdbx_strand_id
1 'polypeptide(L)'
;IIIVVIIINHIIVIIILFSLSLLWYFIFNPTSGGLFNTVLGYFGIEPYMWLQDSRFTILYIVISMTWSGCGATVLYYFAALQGVSRELYEAAIMDGAGFFKRMRVVALPHISNISLLFLVRQIIGVFSVRDQPMQMTDGGPNGASMTLGLQIYRYGFVDFRPDFAMALGVIMFL
;
A
#
# COMPACT_ATOMS: atom_id res chain seq x y z
N ILE A 1 3.81 -11.95 -30.02
CA ILE A 1 4.79 -12.12 -28.93
C ILE A 1 4.64 -11.01 -27.89
N ILE A 2 4.71 -9.73 -28.23
CA ILE A 2 4.62 -8.60 -27.29
C ILE A 2 3.31 -8.61 -26.48
N ILE A 3 2.16 -8.82 -27.13
CA ILE A 3 0.85 -8.90 -26.46
C ILE A 3 0.82 -10.04 -25.45
N VAL A 4 1.35 -11.21 -25.80
CA VAL A 4 1.41 -12.37 -24.89
C VAL A 4 2.27 -12.07 -23.66
N VAL A 5 3.42 -11.43 -23.85
CA VAL A 5 4.29 -11.02 -22.73
C VAL A 5 3.60 -10.02 -21.80
N ILE A 6 2.86 -9.06 -22.37
CA ILE A 6 2.09 -8.09 -21.58
C ILE A 6 0.99 -8.79 -20.76
N ILE A 7 0.25 -9.71 -21.38
CA ILE A 7 -0.81 -10.47 -20.68
C ILE A 7 -0.22 -11.33 -19.56
N ILE A 8 0.87 -12.06 -19.82
CA ILE A 8 1.55 -12.88 -18.81
C ILE A 8 2.03 -12.02 -17.65
N ASN A 9 2.64 -10.86 -17.91
CA ASN A 9 3.06 -9.93 -16.87
C ASN A 9 1.89 -9.46 -15.99
N HIS A 10 0.76 -9.09 -16.59
CA HIS A 10 -0.43 -8.67 -15.83
C HIS A 10 -0.99 -9.81 -14.97
N ILE A 11 -1.05 -11.03 -15.50
CA ILE A 11 -1.49 -12.20 -14.73
C ILE A 11 -0.55 -12.44 -13.53
N ILE A 12 0.76 -12.40 -13.74
CA ILE A 12 1.75 -12.58 -12.67
C ILE A 12 1.58 -11.50 -11.59
N VAL A 13 1.42 -10.23 -11.98
CA VAL A 13 1.21 -9.12 -11.03
C VAL A 13 -0.07 -9.33 -10.22
N ILE A 14 -1.18 -9.73 -10.87
CA ILE A 14 -2.44 -10.00 -10.17
C ILE A 14 -2.27 -11.14 -9.16
N ILE A 15 -1.62 -12.24 -9.55
CA ILE A 15 -1.37 -13.39 -8.66
C ILE A 15 -0.52 -12.95 -7.46
N ILE A 16 0.54 -12.17 -7.67
CA ILE A 16 1.40 -11.69 -6.60
C ILE A 16 0.63 -10.79 -5.63
N LEU A 17 -0.13 -9.82 -6.13
CA LEU A 17 -0.91 -8.91 -5.29
C LEU A 17 -1.96 -9.65 -4.46
N PHE A 18 -2.65 -10.61 -5.07
CA PHE A 18 -3.62 -11.46 -4.38
C PHE A 18 -2.95 -12.32 -3.29
N SER A 19 -1.82 -12.93 -3.61
CA SER A 19 -1.04 -13.75 -2.66
C SER A 19 -0.53 -12.94 -1.49
N LEU A 20 -0.10 -11.68 -1.71
CA LEU A 20 0.34 -10.76 -0.65
C LEU A 20 -0.80 -10.41 0.31
N SER A 21 -2.00 -10.18 -0.18
CA SER A 21 -3.15 -9.89 0.69
C SER A 21 -3.54 -11.11 1.52
N LEU A 22 -3.51 -12.31 0.94
CA LEU A 22 -3.73 -13.57 1.67
C LEU A 22 -2.66 -13.83 2.73
N LEU A 23 -1.40 -13.50 2.43
CA LEU A 23 -0.31 -13.58 3.40
C LEU A 23 -0.59 -12.71 4.63
N TRP A 24 -1.00 -11.46 4.41
CA TRP A 24 -1.34 -10.54 5.49
C TRP A 24 -2.57 -10.99 6.27
N TYR A 25 -3.59 -11.54 5.59
CA TYR A 25 -4.73 -12.17 6.27
C TYR A 25 -4.27 -13.31 7.19
N PHE A 26 -3.33 -14.16 6.74
CA PHE A 26 -2.77 -15.23 7.57
C PHE A 26 -1.95 -14.70 8.75
N ILE A 27 -1.14 -13.65 8.54
CA ILE A 27 -0.34 -13.02 9.61
C ILE A 27 -1.24 -12.49 10.73
N PHE A 28 -2.33 -11.78 10.36
CA PHE A 28 -3.29 -11.19 11.28
C PHE A 28 -4.48 -12.11 11.62
N ASN A 29 -4.41 -13.40 11.31
CA ASN A 29 -5.49 -14.31 11.61
C ASN A 29 -5.78 -14.31 13.12
N PRO A 30 -7.06 -14.15 13.54
CA PRO A 30 -7.42 -14.06 14.96
C PRO A 30 -7.28 -15.37 15.73
N THR A 31 -7.15 -16.50 15.03
CA THR A 31 -6.96 -17.81 15.68
C THR A 31 -5.54 -18.01 16.18
N SER A 32 -5.34 -19.01 17.05
CA SER A 32 -4.00 -19.41 17.52
C SER A 32 -3.06 -19.86 16.39
N GLY A 33 -3.59 -20.19 15.20
CA GLY A 33 -2.79 -20.52 14.01
C GLY A 33 -2.30 -19.32 13.22
N GLY A 34 -2.73 -18.09 13.53
CA GLY A 34 -2.19 -16.87 12.93
C GLY A 34 -0.73 -16.64 13.34
N LEU A 35 0.10 -16.13 12.42
CA LEU A 35 1.53 -15.97 12.68
C LEU A 35 1.81 -15.14 13.94
N PHE A 36 1.17 -13.97 14.07
CA PHE A 36 1.36 -13.12 15.23
C PHE A 36 0.84 -13.75 16.52
N ASN A 37 -0.29 -14.44 16.48
CA ASN A 37 -0.82 -15.14 17.64
C ASN A 37 0.04 -16.35 18.02
N THR A 38 0.64 -17.03 17.06
CA THR A 38 1.63 -18.08 17.34
C THR A 38 2.83 -17.50 18.09
N VAL A 39 3.36 -16.34 17.66
CA VAL A 39 4.47 -15.67 18.36
C VAL A 39 4.04 -15.23 19.76
N LEU A 40 2.86 -14.66 19.94
CA LEU A 40 2.33 -14.27 21.25
C LEU A 40 2.20 -15.49 22.18
N GLY A 41 1.77 -16.64 21.65
CA GLY A 41 1.65 -17.90 22.39
C GLY A 41 2.98 -18.39 22.98
N TYR A 42 4.13 -18.15 22.32
CA TYR A 42 5.45 -18.45 22.89
C TYR A 42 5.77 -17.63 24.16
N PHE A 43 5.16 -16.46 24.29
CA PHE A 43 5.30 -15.61 25.47
C PHE A 43 4.16 -15.80 26.49
N GLY A 44 3.28 -16.79 26.28
CA GLY A 44 2.15 -17.07 27.19
C GLY A 44 1.04 -16.02 27.11
N ILE A 45 0.99 -15.22 26.02
CA ILE A 45 -0.03 -14.20 25.81
C ILE A 45 -1.19 -14.82 25.03
N GLU A 46 -2.42 -14.54 25.44
CA GLU A 46 -3.62 -15.03 24.75
C GLU A 46 -3.73 -14.49 23.32
N PRO A 47 -4.33 -15.25 22.37
CA PRO A 47 -4.53 -14.80 21.00
C PRO A 47 -5.35 -13.50 20.94
N TYR A 48 -4.86 -12.53 20.15
CA TYR A 48 -5.53 -11.26 19.95
C TYR A 48 -6.32 -11.26 18.62
N MET A 49 -7.48 -10.60 18.63
CA MET A 49 -8.38 -10.55 17.47
C MET A 49 -8.03 -9.37 16.55
N TRP A 50 -6.87 -9.44 15.90
CA TRP A 50 -6.27 -8.36 15.10
C TRP A 50 -7.24 -7.68 14.11
N LEU A 51 -7.89 -8.45 13.25
CA LEU A 51 -8.80 -7.96 12.21
C LEU A 51 -10.26 -7.82 12.67
N GLN A 52 -10.57 -8.20 13.90
CA GLN A 52 -11.92 -8.13 14.46
C GLN A 52 -12.10 -7.00 15.48
N ASP A 53 -11.03 -6.31 15.86
CA ASP A 53 -11.10 -5.10 16.68
C ASP A 53 -11.26 -3.88 15.77
N SER A 54 -12.48 -3.32 15.72
CA SER A 54 -12.82 -2.17 14.87
C SER A 54 -11.96 -0.93 15.10
N ARG A 55 -11.31 -0.81 16.26
CA ARG A 55 -10.42 0.33 16.58
C ARG A 55 -9.10 0.29 15.81
N PHE A 56 -8.61 -0.92 15.50
CA PHE A 56 -7.27 -1.10 14.93
C PHE A 56 -7.28 -1.76 13.54
N THR A 57 -8.40 -2.28 13.09
CA THR A 57 -8.51 -2.99 11.79
C THR A 57 -7.95 -2.17 10.64
N ILE A 58 -8.30 -0.87 10.55
CA ILE A 58 -7.80 -0.01 9.48
C ILE A 58 -6.28 0.16 9.55
N LEU A 59 -5.70 0.21 10.75
CA LEU A 59 -4.25 0.30 10.94
C LEU A 59 -3.53 -0.92 10.36
N TYR A 60 -4.03 -2.12 10.59
CA TYR A 60 -3.44 -3.36 10.08
C TYR A 60 -3.53 -3.43 8.54
N ILE A 61 -4.64 -2.96 7.98
CA ILE A 61 -4.80 -2.83 6.52
C ILE A 61 -3.78 -1.83 5.96
N VAL A 62 -3.61 -0.66 6.59
CA VAL A 62 -2.62 0.35 6.17
C VAL A 62 -1.20 -0.19 6.26
N ILE A 63 -0.86 -0.95 7.30
CA ILE A 63 0.46 -1.61 7.42
C ILE A 63 0.68 -2.56 6.24
N SER A 64 -0.30 -3.41 5.93
CA SER A 64 -0.21 -4.36 4.82
C SER A 64 -0.05 -3.67 3.45
N MET A 65 -0.79 -2.59 3.22
CA MET A 65 -0.70 -1.79 2.00
C MET A 65 0.65 -1.09 1.86
N THR A 66 1.13 -0.48 2.95
CA THR A 66 2.42 0.21 2.97
C THR A 66 3.55 -0.76 2.65
N TRP A 67 3.55 -1.92 3.28
CA TRP A 67 4.53 -2.97 2.99
C TRP A 67 4.49 -3.40 1.52
N SER A 68 3.30 -3.69 1.00
CA SER A 68 3.13 -4.14 -0.39
C SER A 68 3.58 -3.09 -1.41
N GLY A 69 3.41 -1.81 -1.10
CA GLY A 69 3.80 -0.68 -1.95
C GLY A 69 5.28 -0.29 -1.89
N CYS A 70 5.99 -0.65 -0.81
CA CYS A 70 7.37 -0.22 -0.58
C CYS A 70 8.32 -0.66 -1.70
N GLY A 71 8.23 -1.90 -2.17
CA GLY A 71 9.17 -2.45 -3.15
C GLY A 71 9.24 -1.65 -4.45
N ALA A 72 8.10 -1.38 -5.05
CA ALA A 72 8.03 -0.59 -6.29
C ALA A 72 8.51 0.85 -6.07
N THR A 73 8.11 1.46 -4.96
CA THR A 73 8.50 2.84 -4.62
C THR A 73 10.01 2.98 -4.46
N VAL A 74 10.68 2.03 -3.81
CA VAL A 74 12.15 2.01 -3.66
C VAL A 74 12.84 1.97 -5.02
N LEU A 75 12.36 1.15 -5.97
CA LEU A 75 12.94 1.08 -7.31
C LEU A 75 12.85 2.40 -8.06
N TYR A 76 11.72 3.12 -7.96
CA TYR A 76 11.57 4.43 -8.58
C TYR A 76 12.53 5.46 -7.99
N TYR A 77 12.65 5.53 -6.66
CA TYR A 77 13.60 6.45 -6.02
C TYR A 77 15.06 6.08 -6.32
N PHE A 78 15.36 4.80 -6.38
CA PHE A 78 16.70 4.32 -6.77
C PHE A 78 17.04 4.77 -8.19
N ALA A 79 16.14 4.56 -9.15
CA ALA A 79 16.34 5.01 -10.52
C ALA A 79 16.49 6.55 -10.62
N ALA A 80 15.68 7.30 -9.87
CA ALA A 80 15.80 8.75 -9.82
C ALA A 80 17.15 9.21 -9.27
N LEU A 81 17.64 8.57 -8.22
CA LEU A 81 18.94 8.91 -7.62
C LEU A 81 20.12 8.59 -8.53
N GLN A 82 20.01 7.60 -9.44
CA GLN A 82 21.03 7.33 -10.45
C GLN A 82 21.19 8.47 -11.45
N GLY A 83 20.17 9.33 -11.61
CA GLY A 83 20.23 10.52 -12.46
C GLY A 83 20.99 11.69 -11.84
N VAL A 84 21.38 11.61 -10.57
CA VAL A 84 22.18 12.68 -9.92
C VAL A 84 23.61 12.66 -10.46
N SER A 85 24.09 13.81 -10.94
CA SER A 85 25.46 13.91 -11.44
C SER A 85 26.47 13.63 -10.33
N ARG A 86 27.52 12.89 -10.67
CA ARG A 86 28.60 12.58 -9.75
C ARG A 86 29.33 13.83 -9.27
N GLU A 87 29.42 14.84 -10.13
CA GLU A 87 30.03 16.14 -9.84
C GLU A 87 29.39 16.85 -8.64
N LEU A 88 28.06 16.78 -8.51
CA LEU A 88 27.34 17.36 -7.37
C LEU A 88 27.69 16.67 -6.06
N TYR A 89 27.86 15.37 -6.08
CA TYR A 89 28.30 14.63 -4.89
C TYR A 89 29.76 14.95 -4.54
N GLU A 90 30.63 15.04 -5.53
CA GLU A 90 32.05 15.36 -5.33
C GLU A 90 32.23 16.79 -4.81
N ALA A 91 31.51 17.77 -5.38
CA ALA A 91 31.50 19.15 -4.89
C ALA A 91 31.07 19.22 -3.41
N ALA A 92 29.99 18.53 -3.06
CA ALA A 92 29.51 18.50 -1.68
C ALA A 92 30.53 17.83 -0.71
N ILE A 93 31.31 16.85 -1.19
CA ILE A 93 32.39 16.23 -0.39
C ILE A 93 33.53 17.25 -0.18
N MET A 94 33.92 17.97 -1.23
CA MET A 94 34.96 19.01 -1.12
C MET A 94 34.57 20.14 -0.15
N ASP A 95 33.25 20.45 -0.07
CA ASP A 95 32.68 21.38 0.91
C ASP A 95 32.58 20.78 2.34
N GLY A 96 33.12 19.62 2.59
CA GLY A 96 33.11 18.95 3.90
C GLY A 96 31.73 18.44 4.32
N ALA A 97 30.81 18.21 3.36
CA ALA A 97 29.46 17.71 3.67
C ALA A 97 29.52 16.22 4.06
N GLY A 98 29.16 15.90 5.30
CA GLY A 98 28.92 14.53 5.77
C GLY A 98 27.69 13.89 5.08
N PHE A 99 27.45 12.59 5.33
CA PHE A 99 26.41 11.80 4.69
C PHE A 99 25.01 12.47 4.74
N PHE A 100 24.54 12.87 5.93
CA PHE A 100 23.21 13.48 6.08
C PHE A 100 23.11 14.86 5.40
N LYS A 101 24.19 15.64 5.40
CA LYS A 101 24.22 16.92 4.70
C LYS A 101 24.12 16.72 3.19
N ARG A 102 24.86 15.77 2.62
CA ARG A 102 24.78 15.41 1.19
C ARG A 102 23.38 14.91 0.80
N MET A 103 22.77 14.07 1.65
CA MET A 103 21.40 13.61 1.43
C MET A 103 20.43 14.78 1.34
N ARG A 104 20.56 15.79 2.22
CA ARG A 104 19.68 16.95 2.27
C ARG A 104 19.91 17.95 1.13
N VAL A 105 21.16 18.20 0.71
CA VAL A 105 21.50 19.23 -0.28
C VAL A 105 21.57 18.72 -1.72
N VAL A 106 21.83 17.43 -1.92
CA VAL A 106 21.98 16.83 -3.26
C VAL A 106 20.82 15.88 -3.55
N ALA A 107 20.64 14.84 -2.74
CA ALA A 107 19.67 13.78 -3.03
C ALA A 107 18.21 14.23 -2.92
N LEU A 108 17.81 14.84 -1.79
CA LEU A 108 16.43 15.24 -1.55
C LEU A 108 15.91 16.27 -2.57
N PRO A 109 16.65 17.35 -2.93
CA PRO A 109 16.19 18.26 -3.97
C PRO A 109 16.01 17.57 -5.33
N HIS A 110 16.91 16.65 -5.68
CA HIS A 110 16.83 15.94 -6.95
C HIS A 110 15.59 15.05 -7.07
N ILE A 111 15.21 14.35 -5.99
CA ILE A 111 14.04 13.47 -5.97
C ILE A 111 12.73 14.20 -5.61
N SER A 112 12.77 15.49 -5.29
CA SER A 112 11.59 16.24 -4.81
C SER A 112 10.42 16.21 -5.80
N ASN A 113 10.70 16.39 -7.10
CA ASN A 113 9.67 16.38 -8.13
C ASN A 113 8.98 15.01 -8.26
N ILE A 114 9.77 13.94 -8.22
CA ILE A 114 9.20 12.58 -8.27
C ILE A 114 8.44 12.25 -6.98
N SER A 115 8.91 12.76 -5.83
CA SER A 115 8.21 12.62 -4.55
C SER A 115 6.85 13.31 -4.57
N LEU A 116 6.76 14.50 -5.17
CA LEU A 116 5.50 15.21 -5.34
C LEU A 116 4.52 14.43 -6.23
N LEU A 117 4.99 13.89 -7.34
CA LEU A 117 4.17 13.04 -8.22
C LEU A 117 3.64 11.80 -7.48
N PHE A 118 4.49 11.13 -6.70
CA PHE A 118 4.06 9.99 -5.89
C PHE A 118 3.07 10.40 -4.80
N LEU A 119 3.26 11.55 -4.16
CA LEU A 119 2.31 12.07 -3.17
C LEU A 119 0.92 12.26 -3.79
N VAL A 120 0.82 12.95 -4.92
CA VAL A 120 -0.45 13.17 -5.61
C VAL A 120 -1.09 11.84 -6.01
N ARG A 121 -0.31 10.93 -6.63
CA ARG A 121 -0.78 9.58 -6.98
C ARG A 121 -1.29 8.81 -5.76
N GLN A 122 -0.61 8.91 -4.62
CA GLN A 122 -0.99 8.22 -3.40
C GLN A 122 -2.30 8.77 -2.82
N ILE A 123 -2.48 10.10 -2.83
CA ILE A 123 -3.73 10.73 -2.39
C ILE A 123 -4.90 10.20 -3.23
N ILE A 124 -4.78 10.21 -4.56
CA ILE A 124 -5.81 9.68 -5.46
C ILE A 124 -6.05 8.19 -5.18
N GLY A 125 -4.97 7.42 -4.99
CA GLY A 125 -5.03 5.98 -4.74
C GLY A 125 -5.77 5.61 -3.46
N VAL A 126 -5.63 6.40 -2.39
CA VAL A 126 -6.29 6.15 -1.09
C VAL A 126 -7.82 6.12 -1.21
N PHE A 127 -8.40 7.01 -2.01
CA PHE A 127 -9.86 7.02 -2.23
C PHE A 127 -10.36 5.80 -3.02
N SER A 128 -9.51 5.23 -3.86
CA SER A 128 -9.86 4.07 -4.72
C SER A 128 -9.56 2.72 -4.07
N VAL A 129 -9.02 2.71 -2.84
CA VAL A 129 -8.67 1.47 -2.13
C VAL A 129 -9.89 0.58 -1.96
N ARG A 130 -9.79 -0.65 -2.45
CA ARG A 130 -10.84 -1.67 -2.39
C ARG A 130 -10.28 -3.05 -2.04
N ASP A 131 -9.22 -3.46 -2.72
CA ASP A 131 -8.81 -4.87 -2.77
C ASP A 131 -8.33 -5.40 -1.42
N GLN A 132 -7.49 -4.67 -0.67
CA GLN A 132 -7.03 -5.10 0.64
C GLN A 132 -8.17 -5.17 1.67
N PRO A 133 -9.00 -4.11 1.87
CA PRO A 133 -10.16 -4.21 2.77
C PRO A 133 -11.12 -5.34 2.40
N MET A 134 -11.37 -5.56 1.11
CA MET A 134 -12.23 -6.63 0.62
C MET A 134 -11.66 -8.02 0.94
N GLN A 135 -10.36 -8.24 0.72
CA GLN A 135 -9.72 -9.54 0.93
C GLN A 135 -9.41 -9.85 2.39
N MET A 136 -9.08 -8.85 3.19
CA MET A 136 -8.68 -9.05 4.59
C MET A 136 -9.87 -9.10 5.55
N THR A 137 -10.90 -8.29 5.34
CA THR A 137 -11.97 -8.07 6.31
C THR A 137 -13.35 -7.92 5.68
N ASP A 138 -13.44 -7.85 4.38
CA ASP A 138 -14.65 -7.59 3.60
C ASP A 138 -15.43 -6.35 4.12
N GLY A 139 -14.68 -5.29 4.49
CA GLY A 139 -15.24 -4.05 5.04
C GLY A 139 -15.55 -4.09 6.54
N GLY A 140 -15.39 -5.26 7.21
CA GLY A 140 -15.63 -5.43 8.65
C GLY A 140 -14.45 -5.05 9.56
N PRO A 141 -14.60 -5.19 10.88
CA PRO A 141 -15.86 -5.39 11.61
C PRO A 141 -16.71 -4.11 11.67
N ASN A 142 -18.02 -4.25 11.66
CA ASN A 142 -18.96 -3.13 11.79
C ASN A 142 -18.71 -1.96 10.81
N GLY A 143 -18.24 -2.25 9.59
CA GLY A 143 -17.91 -1.22 8.61
C GLY A 143 -16.59 -0.47 8.85
N ALA A 144 -15.78 -0.87 9.84
CA ALA A 144 -14.56 -0.14 10.23
C ALA A 144 -13.51 -0.06 9.11
N SER A 145 -13.52 -0.99 8.17
CA SER A 145 -12.64 -0.99 7.01
C SER A 145 -13.36 -0.76 5.67
N MET A 146 -14.61 -0.29 5.72
CA MET A 146 -15.39 0.03 4.54
C MET A 146 -14.86 1.31 3.90
N THR A 147 -14.04 1.15 2.88
CA THR A 147 -13.52 2.28 2.10
C THR A 147 -14.52 2.71 1.03
N LEU A 148 -14.36 3.95 0.52
CA LEU A 148 -15.21 4.47 -0.54
C LEU A 148 -15.15 3.59 -1.80
N GLY A 149 -13.95 3.16 -2.21
CA GLY A 149 -13.77 2.24 -3.34
C GLY A 149 -14.47 0.89 -3.15
N LEU A 150 -14.42 0.32 -1.94
CA LEU A 150 -15.13 -0.93 -1.63
C LEU A 150 -16.66 -0.72 -1.63
N GLN A 151 -17.15 0.41 -1.10
CA GLN A 151 -18.55 0.74 -1.10
C GLN A 151 -19.12 0.89 -2.52
N ILE A 152 -18.39 1.60 -3.39
CA ILE A 152 -18.76 1.73 -4.82
C ILE A 152 -18.85 0.36 -5.48
N TYR A 153 -17.84 -0.50 -5.21
CA TYR A 153 -17.84 -1.86 -5.75
C TYR A 153 -19.05 -2.66 -5.26
N ARG A 154 -19.36 -2.62 -3.97
CA ARG A 154 -20.52 -3.34 -3.41
C ARG A 154 -21.83 -2.88 -4.03
N TYR A 155 -22.09 -1.58 -4.05
CA TYR A 155 -23.31 -1.08 -4.66
C TYR A 155 -23.42 -1.40 -6.14
N GLY A 156 -22.32 -1.32 -6.90
CA GLY A 156 -22.35 -1.56 -8.35
C GLY A 156 -22.48 -3.03 -8.74
N PHE A 157 -21.82 -3.94 -8.02
CA PHE A 157 -21.64 -5.32 -8.44
C PHE A 157 -22.21 -6.39 -7.50
N VAL A 158 -22.42 -6.06 -6.23
CA VAL A 158 -22.94 -7.00 -5.22
C VAL A 158 -24.42 -6.72 -4.94
N ASP A 159 -24.73 -5.49 -4.63
CA ASP A 159 -26.10 -5.06 -4.25
C ASP A 159 -26.95 -4.67 -5.46
N PHE A 160 -26.36 -4.62 -6.66
CA PHE A 160 -27.03 -4.21 -7.90
C PHE A 160 -27.76 -2.87 -7.80
N ARG A 161 -27.13 -1.89 -7.13
CA ARG A 161 -27.62 -0.51 -6.97
C ARG A 161 -26.69 0.47 -7.68
N PRO A 162 -26.67 0.48 -9.02
CA PRO A 162 -25.74 1.32 -9.80
C PRO A 162 -25.99 2.83 -9.59
N ASP A 163 -27.19 3.24 -9.20
CA ASP A 163 -27.56 4.59 -8.83
C ASP A 163 -26.68 5.12 -7.68
N PHE A 164 -26.55 4.36 -6.60
CA PHE A 164 -25.69 4.69 -5.47
C PHE A 164 -24.20 4.61 -5.82
N ALA A 165 -23.81 3.59 -6.58
CA ALA A 165 -22.41 3.45 -7.02
C ALA A 165 -21.97 4.66 -7.86
N MET A 166 -22.80 5.11 -8.79
CA MET A 166 -22.52 6.30 -9.61
C MET A 166 -22.49 7.57 -8.77
N ALA A 167 -23.41 7.77 -7.84
CA ALA A 167 -23.41 8.94 -6.94
C ALA A 167 -22.14 9.02 -6.11
N LEU A 168 -21.71 7.90 -5.51
CA LEU A 168 -20.44 7.82 -4.76
C LEU A 168 -19.21 8.02 -5.67
N GLY A 169 -19.26 7.50 -6.90
CA GLY A 169 -18.20 7.71 -7.89
C GLY A 169 -18.01 9.18 -8.26
N VAL A 170 -19.09 9.94 -8.40
CA VAL A 170 -19.05 11.40 -8.62
C VAL A 170 -18.43 12.11 -7.41
N ILE A 171 -18.86 11.76 -6.18
CA ILE A 171 -18.29 12.33 -4.95
C ILE A 171 -16.78 12.03 -4.83
N MET A 172 -16.36 10.82 -5.22
CA MET A 172 -14.94 10.44 -5.20
C MET A 172 -14.10 11.25 -6.20
N PHE A 173 -14.70 11.70 -7.30
CA PHE A 173 -14.01 12.44 -8.36
C PHE A 173 -13.88 13.95 -8.05
N LEU A 174 -14.76 14.52 -7.23
CA LEU A 174 -14.75 15.94 -6.82
C LEU A 174 -13.71 16.21 -5.72
#